data_bf6d8aff5000236b4423c7f9eb9d5bf2
#
_entry.id   bf6d8aff5000236b4423c7f9eb9d5bf2
#
_cell.length_a   1.000
_cell.length_b   1.000
_cell.length_c   1.000
_cell.angle_alpha   90.00
_cell.angle_beta   90.00
_cell.angle_gamma   90.00
#
_symmetry.space_group_name_H-M   'P 1'
#
loop_
_entity.id
_entity.type
_entity.pdbx_description
1 polymer ?
#
loop_
_entity_poly.entity_id
_entity_poly.type
_entity_poly.pdbx_seq_one_letter_code
_entity_poly.pdbx_strand_id
1 'polypeptide(L)'
;MSDETTETIHEAKRPPGIPVESVESVVQDQLAPPQMPQPPEPAPMLPVAQANYPGMVDPNNPLNNSFATTPDDRTMGMLVHLLALLTGFLGTLILWLIKKDQSRFVDHHGKEAINFQLTILIYVFGLMALGIVAGLVTLGLGLFLIFPLMFVISIGAFILEIMACLAANRGEWHRYPMTIRFIK
;
A
#
# COMPACT_ATOMS: atom_id res chain seq x y z
N MET A 1 35.67 -54.07 24.90
CA MET A 1 36.97 -53.87 25.54
C MET A 1 37.42 -52.41 25.39
N SER A 2 36.58 -51.49 25.47
CA SER A 2 36.87 -50.04 25.25
C SER A 2 36.34 -49.11 26.37
N ASP A 3 35.62 -49.65 27.34
CA ASP A 3 34.99 -48.85 28.40
C ASP A 3 35.80 -48.72 29.69
N GLU A 4 36.68 -49.68 29.97
CA GLU A 4 37.43 -49.72 31.22
C GLU A 4 38.60 -48.72 31.30
N THR A 5 39.12 -48.31 30.15
CA THR A 5 40.25 -47.34 30.07
C THR A 5 39.87 -45.88 30.25
N THR A 6 38.62 -45.53 29.99
CA THR A 6 38.14 -44.14 30.11
C THR A 6 37.82 -43.79 31.56
N GLU A 7 37.30 -44.74 32.33
CA GLU A 7 36.93 -44.54 33.74
C GLU A 7 38.14 -44.37 34.65
N THR A 8 39.25 -45.11 34.38
CA THR A 8 40.49 -45.00 35.17
C THR A 8 41.27 -43.71 34.99
N ILE A 9 41.12 -43.03 33.85
CA ILE A 9 41.78 -41.72 33.61
C ILE A 9 41.04 -40.59 34.33
N HIS A 10 39.70 -40.68 34.46
CA HIS A 10 38.91 -39.70 35.18
C HIS A 10 39.11 -39.73 36.69
N GLU A 11 39.43 -40.88 37.29
CA GLU A 11 39.61 -41.04 38.72
C GLU A 11 40.97 -40.50 39.20
N ALA A 12 42.02 -40.55 38.39
CA ALA A 12 43.36 -40.11 38.75
C ALA A 12 43.56 -38.59 38.83
N LYS A 13 42.59 -37.79 38.42
CA LYS A 13 42.74 -36.33 38.32
C LYS A 13 41.83 -35.55 39.30
N ARG A 14 41.17 -36.25 40.23
CA ARG A 14 40.19 -35.68 41.14
C ARG A 14 40.83 -35.14 42.42
N PRO A 15 40.73 -33.85 42.76
CA PRO A 15 41.13 -33.33 44.04
C PRO A 15 40.19 -33.84 45.13
N PRO A 16 40.72 -34.23 46.31
CA PRO A 16 39.91 -34.76 47.40
C PRO A 16 38.97 -33.70 47.98
N GLY A 17 37.65 -33.99 47.97
CA GLY A 17 36.64 -33.19 48.65
C GLY A 17 35.54 -32.52 47.76
N ILE A 18 35.57 -32.69 46.45
CA ILE A 18 34.56 -32.11 45.57
C ILE A 18 33.52 -33.19 45.19
N PRO A 19 32.20 -32.94 45.40
CA PRO A 19 31.16 -33.88 44.96
C PRO A 19 31.18 -34.07 43.45
N VAL A 20 30.94 -35.32 42.99
CA VAL A 20 30.97 -35.71 41.59
C VAL A 20 30.05 -34.82 40.73
N GLU A 21 28.91 -34.45 41.26
CA GLU A 21 27.89 -33.62 40.61
C GLU A 21 28.38 -32.19 40.28
N SER A 22 29.31 -31.63 41.08
CA SER A 22 29.86 -30.31 40.81
C SER A 22 30.96 -30.30 39.74
N VAL A 23 31.62 -31.43 39.50
CA VAL A 23 32.66 -31.56 38.44
C VAL A 23 32.01 -31.76 37.06
N GLU A 24 30.92 -32.53 36.99
CA GLU A 24 30.20 -32.75 35.73
C GLU A 24 29.57 -31.44 35.21
N SER A 25 29.01 -30.65 36.11
CA SER A 25 28.43 -29.37 35.73
C SER A 25 29.45 -28.35 35.20
N VAL A 26 30.67 -28.35 35.82
CA VAL A 26 31.77 -27.47 35.38
C VAL A 26 32.38 -27.92 34.04
N VAL A 27 32.49 -29.23 33.83
CA VAL A 27 33.00 -29.79 32.56
C VAL A 27 32.00 -29.58 31.43
N GLN A 28 30.69 -29.68 31.69
CA GLN A 28 29.66 -29.39 30.72
C GLN A 28 29.60 -27.91 30.30
N ASP A 29 29.86 -27.01 31.24
CA ASP A 29 29.94 -25.57 30.96
C ASP A 29 31.20 -25.20 30.13
N GLN A 30 32.31 -25.94 30.32
CA GLN A 30 33.54 -25.74 29.54
C GLN A 30 33.50 -26.38 28.13
N LEU A 31 32.65 -27.38 27.92
CA LEU A 31 32.45 -28.05 26.62
C LEU A 31 31.29 -27.47 25.82
N ALA A 32 30.51 -26.57 26.39
CA ALA A 32 29.48 -25.84 25.65
C ALA A 32 30.15 -25.02 24.53
N PRO A 33 29.73 -25.16 23.29
CA PRO A 33 30.23 -24.31 22.21
C PRO A 33 30.00 -22.83 22.58
N PRO A 34 30.96 -21.93 22.25
CA PRO A 34 30.82 -20.52 22.53
C PRO A 34 29.42 -20.05 22.09
N GLN A 35 28.60 -19.64 23.01
CA GLN A 35 27.31 -19.05 22.65
C GLN A 35 27.64 -17.85 21.80
N MET A 36 27.33 -17.93 20.52
CA MET A 36 27.37 -16.77 19.66
C MET A 36 26.51 -15.68 20.32
N PRO A 37 26.98 -14.43 20.36
CA PRO A 37 26.19 -13.34 20.88
C PRO A 37 24.80 -13.43 20.22
N GLN A 38 23.78 -13.65 21.01
CA GLN A 38 22.43 -13.63 20.50
C GLN A 38 22.25 -12.27 19.80
N PRO A 39 21.71 -12.25 18.58
CA PRO A 39 21.39 -10.98 17.96
C PRO A 39 20.61 -10.17 19.00
N PRO A 40 20.91 -8.88 19.18
CA PRO A 40 20.23 -8.06 20.17
C PRO A 40 18.74 -8.29 19.99
N GLU A 41 18.09 -8.64 21.09
CA GLU A 41 16.64 -8.79 21.14
C GLU A 41 16.05 -7.55 20.46
N PRO A 42 15.20 -7.71 19.43
CA PRO A 42 14.66 -6.55 18.74
C PRO A 42 14.10 -5.63 19.81
N ALA A 43 14.66 -4.41 19.88
CA ALA A 43 14.26 -3.42 20.89
C ALA A 43 12.73 -3.45 20.94
N PRO A 44 12.10 -3.49 22.14
CA PRO A 44 10.66 -3.50 22.25
C PRO A 44 10.20 -2.37 21.33
N MET A 45 9.47 -2.74 20.26
CA MET A 45 8.95 -1.76 19.34
C MET A 45 8.14 -0.82 20.23
N LEU A 46 8.73 0.35 20.50
CA LEU A 46 7.99 1.42 21.15
C LEU A 46 6.65 1.42 20.44
N PRO A 47 5.52 1.40 21.17
CA PRO A 47 4.24 1.52 20.50
C PRO A 47 4.42 2.71 19.57
N VAL A 48 4.43 2.42 18.27
CA VAL A 48 4.58 3.46 17.23
C VAL A 48 3.55 4.46 17.66
N ALA A 49 4.04 5.60 18.19
CA ALA A 49 3.17 6.62 18.70
C ALA A 49 2.12 6.77 17.63
N GLN A 50 0.88 6.41 17.95
CA GLN A 50 -0.19 6.26 16.98
C GLN A 50 -0.32 7.63 16.33
N ALA A 51 0.57 7.84 15.36
CA ALA A 51 0.44 8.97 14.49
C ALA A 51 -0.95 8.76 13.90
N ASN A 52 -1.87 9.66 14.21
CA ASN A 52 -3.22 9.67 13.68
C ASN A 52 -3.13 9.83 12.15
N TYR A 53 -2.61 8.81 11.50
CA TYR A 53 -2.75 8.69 10.06
C TYR A 53 -4.23 8.43 9.81
N PRO A 54 -4.91 9.30 9.07
CA PRO A 54 -6.27 9.01 8.66
C PRO A 54 -6.24 7.68 7.91
N GLY A 55 -6.73 6.62 8.55
CA GLY A 55 -6.71 5.28 7.98
C GLY A 55 -6.03 4.19 8.80
N MET A 56 -5.41 4.50 9.94
CA MET A 56 -4.85 3.48 10.83
C MET A 56 -5.93 2.90 11.74
N VAL A 57 -6.07 1.56 11.73
CA VAL A 57 -6.97 0.85 12.66
C VAL A 57 -6.41 1.02 14.07
N ASP A 58 -7.13 1.72 14.94
CA ASP A 58 -6.93 1.63 16.37
C ASP A 58 -7.83 0.48 16.88
N PRO A 59 -7.25 -0.65 17.33
CA PRO A 59 -8.05 -1.78 17.82
C PRO A 59 -8.90 -1.42 19.04
N ASN A 60 -8.61 -0.31 19.72
CA ASN A 60 -9.32 0.15 20.91
C ASN A 60 -10.35 1.26 20.61
N ASN A 61 -10.38 1.77 19.38
CA ASN A 61 -11.32 2.81 18.99
C ASN A 61 -12.19 2.36 17.81
N PRO A 62 -13.41 1.85 18.06
CA PRO A 62 -14.30 1.38 17.00
C PRO A 62 -14.72 2.46 16.01
N LEU A 63 -14.58 3.74 16.36
CA LEU A 63 -14.88 4.87 15.45
C LEU A 63 -13.79 5.07 14.40
N ASN A 64 -12.54 4.70 14.69
CA ASN A 64 -11.41 4.79 13.75
C ASN A 64 -11.38 3.63 12.75
N ASN A 65 -12.04 2.51 13.04
CA ASN A 65 -12.09 1.35 12.13
C ASN A 65 -12.79 1.66 10.81
N SER A 66 -13.56 2.75 10.74
CA SER A 66 -14.28 3.15 9.53
C SER A 66 -13.37 3.69 8.42
N PHE A 67 -12.13 4.04 8.73
CA PHE A 67 -11.19 4.70 7.81
C PHE A 67 -9.89 3.91 7.59
N ALA A 68 -9.74 2.77 8.27
CA ALA A 68 -8.57 1.93 8.09
C ALA A 68 -8.57 1.29 6.69
N THR A 69 -7.46 1.44 5.99
CA THR A 69 -7.25 0.79 4.69
C THR A 69 -6.34 -0.42 4.87
N THR A 70 -6.81 -1.58 4.42
CA THR A 70 -5.98 -2.78 4.33
C THR A 70 -5.03 -2.71 3.14
N PRO A 71 -3.97 -3.52 3.07
CA PRO A 71 -3.14 -3.62 1.87
C PRO A 71 -3.95 -4.01 0.62
N ASP A 72 -4.98 -4.84 0.77
CA ASP A 72 -5.88 -5.21 -0.32
C ASP A 72 -6.73 -4.02 -0.78
N ASP A 73 -7.26 -3.22 0.14
CA ASP A 73 -8.00 -1.99 -0.19
C ASP A 73 -7.15 -1.01 -1.01
N ARG A 74 -5.87 -0.85 -0.64
CA ARG A 74 -4.94 0.03 -1.36
C ARG A 74 -4.67 -0.49 -2.78
N THR A 75 -4.46 -1.78 -2.90
CA THR A 75 -4.27 -2.43 -4.20
C THR A 75 -5.51 -2.27 -5.07
N MET A 76 -6.70 -2.51 -4.52
CA MET A 76 -7.96 -2.36 -5.25
C MET A 76 -8.24 -0.89 -5.61
N GLY A 77 -8.00 0.04 -4.69
CA GLY A 77 -8.10 1.49 -4.96
C GLY A 77 -7.14 1.95 -6.05
N MET A 78 -5.89 1.45 -6.03
CA MET A 78 -4.93 1.69 -7.10
C MET A 78 -5.41 1.12 -8.44
N LEU A 79 -5.92 -0.12 -8.44
CA LEU A 79 -6.44 -0.78 -9.65
C LEU A 79 -7.63 -0.03 -10.25
N VAL A 80 -8.48 0.60 -9.45
CA VAL A 80 -9.56 1.46 -9.94
C VAL A 80 -9.03 2.55 -10.86
N HIS A 81 -7.98 3.27 -10.43
CA HIS A 81 -7.38 4.35 -11.23
C HIS A 81 -6.53 3.82 -12.40
N LEU A 82 -5.86 2.68 -12.22
CA LEU A 82 -5.12 2.03 -13.30
C LEU A 82 -6.06 1.56 -14.42
N LEU A 83 -7.22 0.98 -14.05
CA LEU A 83 -8.25 0.61 -15.03
C LEU A 83 -8.86 1.86 -15.70
N ALA A 84 -9.02 2.97 -14.97
CA ALA A 84 -9.43 4.25 -15.53
C ALA A 84 -8.49 4.67 -16.66
N LEU A 85 -7.20 4.54 -16.44
CA LEU A 85 -6.16 4.89 -17.41
C LEU A 85 -6.12 3.95 -18.63
N LEU A 86 -6.26 2.63 -18.41
CA LEU A 86 -6.08 1.61 -19.45
C LEU A 86 -7.35 1.34 -20.26
N THR A 87 -8.48 1.31 -19.61
CA THR A 87 -9.77 0.90 -20.19
C THR A 87 -10.85 1.97 -20.15
N GLY A 88 -10.52 3.12 -19.53
CA GLY A 88 -11.42 4.22 -19.33
C GLY A 88 -12.58 3.87 -18.39
N PHE A 89 -13.71 4.51 -18.62
CA PHE A 89 -14.90 4.44 -17.78
C PHE A 89 -15.42 3.02 -17.51
N LEU A 90 -15.41 2.13 -18.51
CA LEU A 90 -16.01 0.80 -18.38
C LEU A 90 -15.28 -0.09 -17.38
N GLY A 91 -13.95 -0.15 -17.43
CA GLY A 91 -13.20 -0.99 -16.51
C GLY A 91 -13.30 -0.51 -15.07
N THR A 92 -13.23 0.80 -14.87
CA THR A 92 -13.43 1.43 -13.56
C THR A 92 -14.81 1.13 -13.00
N LEU A 93 -15.86 1.26 -13.83
CA LEU A 93 -17.24 1.01 -13.44
C LEU A 93 -17.44 -0.44 -13.00
N ILE A 94 -16.92 -1.39 -13.81
CA ILE A 94 -17.04 -2.83 -13.50
C ILE A 94 -16.34 -3.16 -12.17
N LEU A 95 -15.10 -2.74 -12.01
CA LEU A 95 -14.35 -3.00 -10.76
C LEU A 95 -15.04 -2.36 -9.55
N TRP A 96 -15.50 -1.11 -9.68
CA TRP A 96 -16.23 -0.42 -8.63
C TRP A 96 -17.52 -1.17 -8.24
N LEU A 97 -18.35 -1.57 -9.21
CA LEU A 97 -19.60 -2.29 -8.93
C LEU A 97 -19.37 -3.61 -8.21
N ILE A 98 -18.28 -4.32 -8.51
CA ILE A 98 -17.94 -5.61 -7.86
C ILE A 98 -17.41 -5.39 -6.44
N LYS A 99 -16.70 -4.30 -6.18
CA LYS A 99 -15.91 -4.10 -4.95
C LYS A 99 -16.45 -3.03 -4.01
N LYS A 100 -17.36 -2.16 -4.43
CA LYS A 100 -17.87 -1.02 -3.65
C LYS A 100 -18.44 -1.39 -2.29
N ASP A 101 -19.10 -2.55 -2.20
CA ASP A 101 -19.76 -3.00 -0.96
C ASP A 101 -18.77 -3.71 0.00
N GLN A 102 -17.55 -4.01 -0.46
CA GLN A 102 -16.53 -4.70 0.33
C GLN A 102 -15.61 -3.73 1.07
N SER A 103 -15.40 -2.52 0.53
CA SER A 103 -14.49 -1.54 1.09
C SER A 103 -14.96 -0.10 0.80
N ARG A 104 -15.10 0.69 1.87
CA ARG A 104 -15.39 2.13 1.73
C ARG A 104 -14.29 2.89 0.99
N PHE A 105 -13.04 2.44 1.13
CA PHE A 105 -11.90 3.03 0.45
C PHE A 105 -12.02 2.82 -1.07
N VAL A 106 -12.33 1.60 -1.49
CA VAL A 106 -12.56 1.27 -2.91
C VAL A 106 -13.80 1.98 -3.46
N ASP A 107 -14.87 2.06 -2.68
CA ASP A 107 -16.08 2.82 -3.06
C ASP A 107 -15.77 4.30 -3.29
N HIS A 108 -15.01 4.93 -2.40
CA HIS A 108 -14.58 6.31 -2.56
C HIS A 108 -13.76 6.52 -3.84
N HIS A 109 -12.70 5.72 -4.05
CA HIS A 109 -11.84 5.83 -5.22
C HIS A 109 -12.58 5.53 -6.52
N GLY A 110 -13.50 4.57 -6.51
CA GLY A 110 -14.36 4.25 -7.64
C GLY A 110 -15.27 5.41 -8.04
N LYS A 111 -15.95 6.02 -7.06
CA LYS A 111 -16.79 7.20 -7.29
C LYS A 111 -15.97 8.37 -7.82
N GLU A 112 -14.82 8.68 -7.23
CA GLU A 112 -13.97 9.78 -7.66
C GLU A 112 -13.44 9.54 -9.10
N ALA A 113 -12.99 8.33 -9.43
CA ALA A 113 -12.51 8.00 -10.77
C ALA A 113 -13.62 8.10 -11.83
N ILE A 114 -14.80 7.55 -11.54
CA ILE A 114 -15.96 7.63 -12.46
C ILE A 114 -16.40 9.07 -12.66
N ASN A 115 -16.53 9.85 -11.58
CA ASN A 115 -16.92 11.26 -11.66
C ASN A 115 -15.90 12.06 -12.47
N PHE A 116 -14.61 11.80 -12.27
CA PHE A 116 -13.54 12.46 -13.03
C PHE A 116 -13.64 12.14 -14.52
N GLN A 117 -13.78 10.88 -14.90
CA GLN A 117 -13.90 10.48 -16.30
C GLN A 117 -15.14 11.04 -16.96
N LEU A 118 -16.29 11.05 -16.27
CA LEU A 118 -17.50 11.70 -16.78
C LEU A 118 -17.30 13.21 -16.98
N THR A 119 -16.58 13.85 -16.06
CA THR A 119 -16.26 15.28 -16.17
C THR A 119 -15.35 15.55 -17.38
N ILE A 120 -14.29 14.77 -17.55
CA ILE A 120 -13.39 14.88 -18.72
C ILE A 120 -14.15 14.63 -20.02
N LEU A 121 -15.05 13.65 -20.05
CA LEU A 121 -15.89 13.37 -21.20
C LEU A 121 -16.74 14.59 -21.58
N ILE A 122 -17.37 15.24 -20.61
CA ILE A 122 -18.17 16.46 -20.83
C ILE A 122 -17.28 17.59 -21.37
N TYR A 123 -16.08 17.80 -20.81
CA TYR A 123 -15.16 18.81 -21.29
C TYR A 123 -14.69 18.56 -22.70
N VAL A 124 -14.34 17.32 -23.03
CA VAL A 124 -13.91 16.91 -24.39
C VAL A 124 -15.04 17.11 -25.40
N PHE A 125 -16.27 16.66 -25.11
CA PHE A 125 -17.40 16.85 -25.99
C PHE A 125 -17.79 18.33 -26.14
N GLY A 126 -17.76 19.10 -25.05
CA GLY A 126 -18.01 20.53 -25.07
C GLY A 126 -17.01 21.29 -25.94
N LEU A 127 -15.70 20.99 -25.75
CA LEU A 127 -14.64 21.59 -26.59
C LEU A 127 -14.72 21.16 -28.04
N MET A 128 -15.09 19.90 -28.32
CA MET A 128 -15.26 19.42 -29.67
C MET A 128 -16.42 20.13 -30.37
N ALA A 129 -17.57 20.29 -29.69
CA ALA A 129 -18.70 21.05 -30.22
C ALA A 129 -18.32 22.52 -30.48
N LEU A 130 -17.62 23.16 -29.54
CA LEU A 130 -17.12 24.52 -29.73
C LEU A 130 -16.11 24.60 -30.89
N GLY A 131 -15.23 23.62 -31.03
CA GLY A 131 -14.27 23.51 -32.12
C GLY A 131 -14.92 23.41 -33.50
N ILE A 132 -15.99 22.61 -33.61
CA ILE A 132 -16.78 22.50 -34.85
C ILE A 132 -17.38 23.84 -35.24
N VAL A 133 -18.04 24.52 -34.29
CA VAL A 133 -18.65 25.86 -34.54
C VAL A 133 -17.57 26.88 -34.92
N ALA A 134 -16.48 26.96 -34.14
CA ALA A 134 -15.37 27.85 -34.41
C ALA A 134 -14.71 27.54 -35.77
N GLY A 135 -14.52 26.26 -36.10
CA GLY A 135 -13.99 25.82 -37.39
C GLY A 135 -14.85 26.24 -38.58
N LEU A 136 -16.17 26.11 -38.47
CA LEU A 136 -17.10 26.56 -39.52
C LEU A 136 -17.05 28.06 -39.72
N VAL A 137 -17.06 28.84 -38.63
CA VAL A 137 -17.05 30.32 -38.68
C VAL A 137 -15.71 30.86 -39.18
N THR A 138 -14.61 30.19 -38.87
CA THR A 138 -13.25 30.69 -39.18
C THR A 138 -12.60 29.94 -40.36
N LEU A 139 -13.39 29.22 -41.17
CA LEU A 139 -12.89 28.41 -42.31
C LEU A 139 -11.75 27.43 -41.89
N GLY A 140 -11.93 26.80 -40.74
CA GLY A 140 -10.98 25.80 -40.20
C GLY A 140 -9.94 26.33 -39.20
N LEU A 141 -9.71 27.63 -39.14
CA LEU A 141 -8.65 28.22 -38.30
C LEU A 141 -8.93 27.97 -36.80
N GLY A 142 -10.20 27.94 -36.39
CA GLY A 142 -10.61 27.67 -35.01
C GLY A 142 -10.21 26.25 -34.52
N LEU A 143 -10.18 25.26 -35.42
CA LEU A 143 -9.75 23.91 -35.07
C LEU A 143 -8.28 23.87 -34.68
N PHE A 144 -7.43 24.68 -35.32
CA PHE A 144 -6.01 24.75 -35.03
C PHE A 144 -5.73 25.19 -33.57
N LEU A 145 -6.64 25.96 -32.97
CA LEU A 145 -6.53 26.36 -31.55
C LEU A 145 -7.09 25.30 -30.61
N ILE A 146 -8.16 24.63 -31.00
CA ILE A 146 -8.84 23.65 -30.11
C ILE A 146 -8.01 22.36 -29.95
N PHE A 147 -7.32 21.89 -30.99
CA PHE A 147 -6.51 20.65 -30.89
C PHE A 147 -5.40 20.71 -29.82
N PRO A 148 -4.55 21.77 -29.79
CA PRO A 148 -3.57 21.90 -28.73
C PRO A 148 -4.20 21.99 -27.33
N LEU A 149 -5.33 22.66 -27.19
CA LEU A 149 -6.04 22.78 -25.92
C LEU A 149 -6.54 21.42 -25.44
N MET A 150 -7.13 20.62 -26.31
CA MET A 150 -7.56 19.25 -26.01
C MET A 150 -6.37 18.37 -25.59
N PHE A 151 -5.22 18.52 -26.26
CA PHE A 151 -4.01 17.80 -25.93
C PHE A 151 -3.50 18.14 -24.52
N VAL A 152 -3.47 19.41 -24.16
CA VAL A 152 -3.08 19.87 -22.81
C VAL A 152 -4.04 19.30 -21.74
N ILE A 153 -5.35 19.33 -21.99
CA ILE A 153 -6.34 18.75 -21.08
C ILE A 153 -6.14 17.25 -20.91
N SER A 154 -5.86 16.52 -22.01
CA SER A 154 -5.61 15.09 -21.97
C SER A 154 -4.36 14.72 -21.17
N ILE A 155 -3.25 15.47 -21.34
CA ILE A 155 -2.03 15.30 -20.55
C ILE A 155 -2.31 15.59 -19.07
N GLY A 156 -3.02 16.68 -18.78
CA GLY A 156 -3.40 17.03 -17.40
C GLY A 156 -4.24 15.94 -16.75
N ALA A 157 -5.23 15.40 -17.45
CA ALA A 157 -6.06 14.30 -16.97
C ALA A 157 -5.23 13.05 -16.70
N PHE A 158 -4.32 12.68 -17.61
CA PHE A 158 -3.41 11.55 -17.45
C PHE A 158 -2.52 11.69 -16.19
N ILE A 159 -1.95 12.86 -15.98
CA ILE A 159 -1.12 13.14 -14.79
C ILE A 159 -1.96 13.01 -13.51
N LEU A 160 -3.17 13.56 -13.49
CA LEU A 160 -4.07 13.48 -12.34
C LEU A 160 -4.49 12.03 -12.03
N GLU A 161 -4.72 11.19 -13.04
CA GLU A 161 -5.01 9.77 -12.85
C GLU A 161 -3.82 9.01 -12.26
N ILE A 162 -2.59 9.29 -12.72
CA ILE A 162 -1.37 8.70 -12.12
C ILE A 162 -1.23 9.14 -10.66
N MET A 163 -1.42 10.43 -10.37
CA MET A 163 -1.35 10.93 -9.00
C MET A 163 -2.38 10.25 -8.09
N ALA A 164 -3.60 10.05 -8.56
CA ALA A 164 -4.64 9.33 -7.84
C ALA A 164 -4.29 7.85 -7.61
N CYS A 165 -3.72 7.19 -8.63
CA CYS A 165 -3.23 5.83 -8.53
C CYS A 165 -2.16 5.69 -7.42
N LEU A 166 -1.18 6.60 -7.40
CA LEU A 166 -0.13 6.62 -6.37
C LEU A 166 -0.68 6.95 -4.98
N ALA A 167 -1.63 7.89 -4.89
CA ALA A 167 -2.28 8.25 -3.64
C ALA A 167 -3.08 7.05 -3.06
N ALA A 168 -3.84 6.34 -3.90
CA ALA A 168 -4.56 5.14 -3.50
C ALA A 168 -3.61 4.03 -2.99
N ASN A 169 -2.47 3.83 -3.67
CA ASN A 169 -1.45 2.86 -3.22
C ASN A 169 -0.86 3.21 -1.85
N ARG A 170 -0.74 4.51 -1.52
CA ARG A 170 -0.32 4.98 -0.19
C ARG A 170 -1.43 4.91 0.87
N GLY A 171 -2.67 4.58 0.48
CA GLY A 171 -3.82 4.56 1.37
C GLY A 171 -4.42 5.95 1.61
N GLU A 172 -4.13 6.92 0.77
CA GLU A 172 -4.63 8.29 0.87
C GLU A 172 -6.00 8.43 0.20
N TRP A 173 -6.90 9.19 0.82
CA TRP A 173 -8.23 9.53 0.29
C TRP A 173 -8.10 10.65 -0.74
N HIS A 174 -7.80 10.27 -1.98
CA HIS A 174 -7.61 11.22 -3.07
C HIS A 174 -8.95 11.77 -3.58
N ARG A 175 -8.95 13.07 -3.92
CA ARG A 175 -10.05 13.73 -4.61
C ARG A 175 -9.52 14.51 -5.80
N TYR A 176 -10.17 14.34 -6.94
CA TYR A 176 -9.81 15.11 -8.12
C TYR A 176 -10.25 16.55 -8.01
N PRO A 177 -9.41 17.52 -8.38
CA PRO A 177 -9.81 18.91 -8.50
C PRO A 177 -10.77 19.10 -9.69
N MET A 178 -11.64 20.09 -9.61
CA MET A 178 -12.55 20.50 -10.70
C MET A 178 -13.45 19.38 -11.25
N THR A 179 -13.72 18.35 -10.48
CA THR A 179 -14.58 17.23 -10.86
C THR A 179 -16.03 17.49 -10.47
N ILE A 180 -16.93 17.29 -11.41
CA ILE A 180 -18.39 17.32 -11.16
C ILE A 180 -18.78 15.97 -10.54
N ARG A 181 -19.35 16.02 -9.34
CA ARG A 181 -19.74 14.80 -8.61
C ARG A 181 -21.16 14.40 -8.95
N PHE A 182 -21.28 13.46 -9.90
CA PHE A 182 -22.55 12.84 -10.29
C PHE A 182 -22.96 11.75 -9.31
N ILE A 183 -21.96 10.97 -8.86
CA ILE A 183 -22.12 9.88 -7.90
C ILE A 183 -21.57 10.37 -6.55
N LYS A 184 -22.43 10.33 -5.52
CA LYS A 184 -22.11 10.79 -4.15
C LYS A 184 -21.88 9.64 -3.21
#